data_0f27bc1284d2ff4d1b05568958d70657
#
_entry.id   0f27bc1284d2ff4d1b05568958d70657
#
_cell.length_a   1.000
_cell.length_b   1.000
_cell.length_c   1.000
_cell.angle_alpha   90.00
_cell.angle_beta   90.00
_cell.angle_gamma   90.00
#
_symmetry.space_group_name_H-M   'P 1'
#
loop_
_entity.id
_entity.type
_entity.pdbx_description
1 polymer ?
#
loop_
_entity_poly.entity_id
_entity_poly.type
_entity_poly.pdbx_seq_one_letter_code
_entity_poly.pdbx_strand_id
1 'polypeptide(L)'
;LVESLLKKPPHLLLKFSKLVEKMPEIILASKSKVRKDILKKNNIDCLVEPSNVDEEPVKESLLREGATPEIISKNLAELKANKVSQKMDQNLVLGADSVIDLEGELISKPLDRNEAFKILKKLNGKKHYLISSVCISKNGSMIWNYTDKAKLTMKKMTDNDLKKYLAKITDESLYSYNVYQIEGEGRNLFAEIDGDEDTIMG
;
A
#
# COMPACT_ATOMS: atom_id res chain seq x y z
N LEU A 1 -17.65 20.30 20.34
CA LEU A 1 -18.33 20.31 19.02
C LEU A 1 -19.62 19.50 19.07
N VAL A 2 -19.64 18.27 19.65
CA VAL A 2 -20.84 17.42 19.73
C VAL A 2 -21.90 18.03 20.64
N GLU A 3 -21.52 18.61 21.79
CA GLU A 3 -22.45 19.29 22.70
C GLU A 3 -23.09 20.57 22.13
N SER A 4 -22.39 21.25 21.20
CA SER A 4 -22.97 22.43 20.52
C SER A 4 -23.96 22.07 19.41
N LEU A 5 -23.87 20.86 18.86
CA LEU A 5 -24.78 20.32 17.85
C LEU A 5 -26.13 19.85 18.45
N LEU A 6 -26.10 19.32 19.69
CA LEU A 6 -27.31 18.85 20.40
C LEU A 6 -28.28 19.98 20.80
N LYS A 7 -27.87 21.24 20.73
CA LYS A 7 -28.71 22.43 21.03
C LYS A 7 -29.37 23.04 19.79
N LYS A 8 -29.25 22.41 18.61
CA LYS A 8 -29.83 22.95 17.35
C LYS A 8 -31.24 22.39 17.11
N PRO A 9 -32.09 23.16 16.42
CA PRO A 9 -33.49 22.74 16.20
C PRO A 9 -33.57 21.47 15.33
N PRO A 10 -34.59 20.60 15.54
CA PRO A 10 -34.67 19.25 14.93
C PRO A 10 -34.56 19.23 13.38
N HIS A 11 -35.03 20.26 12.70
CA HIS A 11 -34.97 20.37 11.25
C HIS A 11 -33.54 20.58 10.72
N LEU A 12 -32.63 21.14 11.54
CA LEU A 12 -31.24 21.31 11.20
C LEU A 12 -30.46 19.98 11.37
N LEU A 13 -30.81 19.19 12.39
CA LEU A 13 -30.29 17.84 12.61
C LEU A 13 -30.70 16.91 11.47
N LEU A 14 -31.96 17.03 10.98
CA LEU A 14 -32.42 16.26 9.82
C LEU A 14 -31.70 16.66 8.51
N LYS A 15 -31.40 17.95 8.32
CA LYS A 15 -30.58 18.40 7.19
C LYS A 15 -29.13 17.94 7.30
N PHE A 16 -28.61 17.91 8.53
CA PHE A 16 -27.25 17.45 8.79
C PHE A 16 -27.13 15.92 8.62
N SER A 17 -28.11 15.14 9.09
CA SER A 17 -28.16 13.69 8.85
C SER A 17 -28.26 13.37 7.36
N LYS A 18 -29.11 14.08 6.61
CA LYS A 18 -29.20 13.95 5.14
C LYS A 18 -27.92 14.42 4.40
N LEU A 19 -27.13 15.32 4.98
CA LEU A 19 -25.83 15.72 4.43
C LEU A 19 -24.74 14.67 4.73
N VAL A 20 -24.79 14.07 5.92
CA VAL A 20 -23.89 12.97 6.34
C VAL A 20 -24.22 11.69 5.56
N GLU A 21 -25.51 11.40 5.31
CA GLU A 21 -25.94 10.30 4.44
C GLU A 21 -25.52 10.50 2.96
N LYS A 22 -25.06 11.70 2.58
CA LYS A 22 -24.57 12.05 1.24
C LYS A 22 -23.04 12.09 1.09
N MET A 23 -22.28 11.77 2.14
CA MET A 23 -20.84 11.60 1.94
C MET A 23 -20.61 10.36 1.08
N PRO A 24 -19.89 10.48 -0.03
CA PRO A 24 -19.62 9.33 -0.87
C PRO A 24 -18.86 8.29 -0.06
N GLU A 25 -19.36 7.07 -0.08
CA GLU A 25 -18.70 5.94 0.58
C GLU A 25 -17.33 5.74 -0.06
N ILE A 26 -16.30 5.52 0.77
CA ILE A 26 -14.95 5.28 0.29
C ILE A 26 -14.84 3.81 -0.12
N ILE A 27 -14.37 3.58 -1.34
CA ILE A 27 -14.10 2.25 -1.88
C ILE A 27 -12.58 2.03 -1.86
N LEU A 28 -12.12 0.96 -1.21
CA LEU A 28 -10.72 0.54 -1.26
C LEU A 28 -10.51 -0.45 -2.41
N ALA A 29 -9.78 -0.04 -3.45
CA ALA A 29 -9.46 -0.84 -4.64
C ALA A 29 -8.32 -1.84 -4.38
N SER A 30 -8.34 -2.55 -3.24
CA SER A 30 -7.27 -3.46 -2.81
C SER A 30 -7.80 -4.63 -1.99
N LYS A 31 -7.18 -5.81 -2.14
CA LYS A 31 -7.41 -7.00 -1.28
C LYS A 31 -6.62 -6.94 0.03
N SER A 32 -5.70 -5.99 0.18
CA SER A 32 -4.80 -5.91 1.32
C SER A 32 -5.56 -5.65 2.62
N LYS A 33 -5.48 -6.60 3.54
CA LYS A 33 -6.03 -6.45 4.89
C LYS A 33 -5.35 -5.29 5.64
N VAL A 34 -4.04 -5.15 5.47
CA VAL A 34 -3.26 -4.08 6.12
C VAL A 34 -3.77 -2.70 5.72
N ARG A 35 -4.01 -2.46 4.43
CA ARG A 35 -4.56 -1.18 3.96
C ARG A 35 -5.94 -0.89 4.54
N LYS A 36 -6.79 -1.92 4.64
CA LYS A 36 -8.09 -1.79 5.30
C LYS A 36 -7.93 -1.44 6.78
N ASP A 37 -6.99 -2.10 7.47
CA ASP A 37 -6.74 -1.89 8.89
C ASP A 37 -6.15 -0.49 9.15
N ILE A 38 -5.29 0.04 8.26
CA ILE A 38 -4.79 1.43 8.30
C ILE A 38 -5.96 2.42 8.21
N LEU A 39 -6.86 2.27 7.26
CA LEU A 39 -8.04 3.14 7.12
C LEU A 39 -8.90 3.09 8.39
N LYS A 40 -9.19 1.88 8.89
CA LYS A 40 -9.98 1.68 10.10
C LYS A 40 -9.31 2.31 11.34
N LYS A 41 -7.99 2.17 11.52
CA LYS A 41 -7.20 2.80 12.59
C LYS A 41 -7.37 4.32 12.58
N ASN A 42 -7.53 4.90 11.39
CA ASN A 42 -7.75 6.33 11.19
C ASN A 42 -9.23 6.74 11.14
N ASN A 43 -10.15 5.88 11.61
CA ASN A 43 -11.61 6.09 11.61
C ASN A 43 -12.21 6.35 10.22
N ILE A 44 -11.65 5.73 9.20
CA ILE A 44 -12.14 5.77 7.83
C ILE A 44 -12.77 4.42 7.50
N ASP A 45 -14.09 4.38 7.45
CA ASP A 45 -14.83 3.21 6.98
C ASP A 45 -14.77 3.13 5.45
N CYS A 46 -14.60 1.91 4.92
CA CYS A 46 -14.55 1.69 3.48
C CYS A 46 -15.16 0.35 3.08
N LEU A 47 -15.74 0.31 1.89
CA LEU A 47 -16.03 -0.94 1.20
C LEU A 47 -14.77 -1.43 0.47
N VAL A 48 -14.62 -2.74 0.35
CA VAL A 48 -13.49 -3.36 -0.37
C VAL A 48 -13.98 -3.87 -1.71
N GLU A 49 -13.45 -3.29 -2.81
CA GLU A 49 -13.68 -3.75 -4.18
C GLU A 49 -12.33 -3.91 -4.89
N PRO A 50 -11.79 -5.14 -4.97
CA PRO A 50 -10.49 -5.38 -5.58
C PRO A 50 -10.43 -4.97 -7.04
N SER A 51 -9.39 -4.25 -7.44
CA SER A 51 -9.21 -3.78 -8.83
C SER A 51 -8.98 -4.90 -9.84
N ASN A 52 -8.40 -6.04 -9.40
CA ASN A 52 -8.02 -7.16 -10.28
C ASN A 52 -7.24 -6.68 -11.54
N VAL A 53 -6.28 -5.78 -11.32
CA VAL A 53 -5.33 -5.34 -12.34
C VAL A 53 -4.26 -6.40 -12.48
N ASP A 54 -3.92 -6.76 -13.73
CA ASP A 54 -2.70 -7.51 -14.00
C ASP A 54 -1.52 -6.53 -13.99
N GLU A 55 -0.73 -6.61 -12.92
CA GLU A 55 0.30 -5.61 -12.64
C GLU A 55 1.60 -5.87 -13.43
N GLU A 56 1.91 -7.13 -13.73
CA GLU A 56 3.19 -7.48 -14.33
C GLU A 56 3.41 -6.89 -15.74
N PRO A 57 2.45 -6.98 -16.69
CA PRO A 57 2.60 -6.33 -17.99
C PRO A 57 2.77 -4.81 -17.90
N VAL A 58 2.12 -4.17 -16.91
CA VAL A 58 2.24 -2.72 -16.67
C VAL A 58 3.63 -2.37 -16.18
N LYS A 59 4.15 -3.12 -15.19
CA LYS A 59 5.51 -2.94 -14.66
C LYS A 59 6.55 -3.12 -15.76
N GLU A 60 6.43 -4.19 -16.55
CA GLU A 60 7.36 -4.46 -17.65
C GLU A 60 7.36 -3.35 -18.71
N SER A 61 6.19 -2.81 -19.07
CA SER A 61 6.09 -1.71 -20.02
C SER A 61 6.78 -0.46 -19.47
N LEU A 62 6.46 -0.08 -18.24
CA LEU A 62 7.05 1.10 -17.59
C LEU A 62 8.57 0.96 -17.41
N LEU A 63 9.06 -0.22 -17.04
CA LEU A 63 10.51 -0.47 -16.92
C LEU A 63 11.22 -0.35 -18.26
N ARG A 64 10.62 -0.83 -19.37
CA ARG A 64 11.17 -0.66 -20.73
C ARG A 64 11.26 0.81 -21.14
N GLU A 65 10.36 1.65 -20.63
CA GLU A 65 10.37 3.10 -20.85
C GLU A 65 11.31 3.86 -19.89
N GLY A 66 12.02 3.14 -19.02
CA GLY A 66 12.96 3.73 -18.06
C GLY A 66 12.31 4.35 -16.83
N ALA A 67 11.08 3.96 -16.51
CA ALA A 67 10.39 4.45 -15.33
C ALA A 67 11.09 4.01 -14.04
N THR A 68 11.19 4.93 -13.08
CA THR A 68 11.70 4.64 -11.74
C THR A 68 10.69 3.84 -10.92
N PRO A 69 11.11 3.13 -9.84
CA PRO A 69 10.19 2.44 -8.93
C PRO A 69 9.07 3.34 -8.40
N GLU A 70 9.36 4.62 -8.13
CA GLU A 70 8.35 5.59 -7.71
C GLU A 70 7.28 5.84 -8.78
N ILE A 71 7.70 6.03 -10.03
CA ILE A 71 6.77 6.22 -11.16
C ILE A 71 5.90 4.98 -11.33
N ILE A 72 6.47 3.79 -11.18
CA ILE A 72 5.73 2.51 -11.27
C ILE A 72 4.68 2.42 -10.17
N SER A 73 5.04 2.69 -8.90
CA SER A 73 4.11 2.69 -7.78
C SER A 73 2.95 3.67 -7.99
N LYS A 74 3.23 4.90 -8.44
CA LYS A 74 2.20 5.91 -8.76
C LYS A 74 1.22 5.43 -9.83
N ASN A 75 1.75 4.92 -10.94
CA ASN A 75 0.93 4.43 -12.05
C ASN A 75 0.04 3.25 -11.64
N LEU A 76 0.57 2.31 -10.84
CA LEU A 76 -0.20 1.17 -10.35
C LEU A 76 -1.30 1.59 -9.37
N ALA A 77 -1.02 2.52 -8.46
CA ALA A 77 -2.01 3.07 -7.55
C ALA A 77 -3.15 3.76 -8.31
N GLU A 78 -2.83 4.59 -9.31
CA GLU A 78 -3.79 5.27 -10.16
C GLU A 78 -4.61 4.29 -10.99
N LEU A 79 -3.96 3.34 -11.66
CA LEU A 79 -4.64 2.33 -12.49
C LEU A 79 -5.66 1.52 -11.68
N LYS A 80 -5.30 1.12 -10.43
CA LYS A 80 -6.20 0.41 -9.53
C LYS A 80 -7.41 1.27 -9.16
N ALA A 81 -7.18 2.52 -8.78
CA ALA A 81 -8.26 3.46 -8.42
C ALA A 81 -9.17 3.76 -9.61
N ASN A 82 -8.60 4.12 -10.77
CA ASN A 82 -9.37 4.45 -11.98
C ASN A 82 -10.24 3.28 -12.44
N LYS A 83 -9.68 2.06 -12.49
CA LYS A 83 -10.40 0.86 -12.94
C LYS A 83 -11.65 0.56 -12.11
N VAL A 84 -11.56 0.71 -10.79
CA VAL A 84 -12.71 0.49 -9.90
C VAL A 84 -13.68 1.66 -9.98
N SER A 85 -13.20 2.91 -10.02
CA SER A 85 -14.04 4.10 -10.03
C SER A 85 -14.87 4.27 -11.30
N GLN A 86 -14.49 3.62 -12.42
CA GLN A 86 -15.31 3.54 -13.62
C GLN A 86 -16.62 2.77 -13.43
N LYS A 87 -16.68 1.90 -12.40
CA LYS A 87 -17.85 1.06 -12.09
C LYS A 87 -18.63 1.54 -10.87
N MET A 88 -18.06 2.49 -10.12
CA MET A 88 -18.57 2.95 -8.82
C MET A 88 -18.92 4.45 -8.91
N ASP A 89 -20.04 4.74 -9.59
CA ASP A 89 -20.50 6.11 -9.78
C ASP A 89 -20.65 6.86 -8.44
N GLN A 90 -20.16 8.11 -8.42
CA GLN A 90 -20.22 9.05 -7.29
C GLN A 90 -19.34 8.68 -6.07
N ASN A 91 -18.79 7.46 -5.98
CA ASN A 91 -17.93 7.07 -4.88
C ASN A 91 -16.50 7.59 -5.06
N LEU A 92 -15.82 7.81 -3.92
CA LEU A 92 -14.37 8.03 -3.90
C LEU A 92 -13.67 6.67 -3.84
N VAL A 93 -12.80 6.40 -4.79
CA VAL A 93 -12.07 5.13 -4.85
C VAL A 93 -10.62 5.37 -4.53
N LEU A 94 -10.13 4.70 -3.49
CA LEU A 94 -8.73 4.70 -3.06
C LEU A 94 -8.01 3.50 -3.66
N GLY A 95 -7.03 3.76 -4.51
CA GLY A 95 -6.03 2.80 -4.97
C GLY A 95 -4.71 3.03 -4.28
N ALA A 96 -3.96 1.97 -4.03
CA ALA A 96 -2.63 2.06 -3.45
C ALA A 96 -1.70 1.00 -4.02
N ASP A 97 -0.42 1.34 -4.08
CA ASP A 97 0.64 0.43 -4.46
C ASP A 97 1.90 0.69 -3.64
N SER A 98 2.68 -0.37 -3.37
CA SER A 98 3.92 -0.28 -2.62
C SER A 98 5.00 -1.10 -3.30
N VAL A 99 6.19 -0.52 -3.45
CA VAL A 99 7.34 -1.14 -4.11
C VAL A 99 8.60 -0.98 -3.27
N ILE A 100 9.56 -1.88 -3.49
CA ILE A 100 10.91 -1.76 -2.94
C ILE A 100 11.83 -1.21 -4.03
N ASP A 101 12.54 -0.14 -3.69
CA ASP A 101 13.58 0.47 -4.51
C ASP A 101 14.95 0.20 -3.88
N LEU A 102 15.79 -0.54 -4.57
CA LEU A 102 17.19 -0.74 -4.22
C LEU A 102 18.08 -0.06 -5.25
N GLU A 103 18.62 1.12 -4.91
CA GLU A 103 19.56 1.84 -5.78
C GLU A 103 18.98 2.15 -7.18
N GLY A 104 17.66 2.42 -7.26
CA GLY A 104 16.93 2.67 -8.51
C GLY A 104 16.37 1.42 -9.18
N GLU A 105 16.66 0.23 -8.66
CA GLU A 105 16.11 -1.03 -9.14
C GLU A 105 14.82 -1.40 -8.42
N LEU A 106 13.77 -1.70 -9.19
CA LEU A 106 12.54 -2.26 -8.68
C LEU A 106 12.75 -3.70 -8.20
N ILE A 107 12.50 -3.97 -6.93
CA ILE A 107 12.49 -5.33 -6.39
C ILE A 107 11.07 -5.87 -6.43
N SER A 108 10.82 -6.82 -7.29
CA SER A 108 9.54 -7.51 -7.43
C SER A 108 9.31 -8.54 -6.33
N LYS A 109 8.05 -8.96 -6.16
CA LYS A 109 7.72 -10.05 -5.23
C LYS A 109 8.34 -11.36 -5.71
N PRO A 110 8.81 -12.22 -4.79
CA PRO A 110 9.39 -13.49 -5.16
C PRO A 110 8.31 -14.45 -5.67
N LEU A 111 8.67 -15.28 -6.66
CA LEU A 111 7.83 -16.36 -7.17
C LEU A 111 7.90 -17.62 -6.28
N ASP A 112 9.04 -17.81 -5.60
CA ASP A 112 9.29 -18.92 -4.70
C ASP A 112 10.26 -18.56 -3.55
N ARG A 113 10.50 -19.49 -2.65
CA ARG A 113 11.43 -19.31 -1.51
C ARG A 113 12.89 -19.15 -1.94
N ASN A 114 13.30 -19.73 -3.07
CA ASN A 114 14.67 -19.58 -3.58
C ASN A 114 14.88 -18.15 -4.09
N GLU A 115 13.89 -17.62 -4.80
CA GLU A 115 13.93 -16.22 -5.24
C GLU A 115 13.88 -15.26 -4.05
N ALA A 116 13.04 -15.54 -3.06
CA ALA A 116 13.01 -14.77 -1.82
C ALA A 116 14.38 -14.74 -1.12
N PHE A 117 15.08 -15.86 -1.09
CA PHE A 117 16.43 -15.92 -0.54
C PHE A 117 17.41 -15.04 -1.35
N LYS A 118 17.35 -15.09 -2.68
CA LYS A 118 18.18 -14.23 -3.55
C LYS A 118 17.89 -12.75 -3.31
N ILE A 119 16.62 -12.36 -3.18
CA ILE A 119 16.22 -10.98 -2.88
C ILE A 119 16.76 -10.56 -1.51
N LEU A 120 16.61 -11.38 -0.47
CA LEU A 120 17.16 -11.08 0.84
C LEU A 120 18.69 -10.93 0.81
N LYS A 121 19.39 -11.77 0.06
CA LYS A 121 20.86 -11.61 -0.15
C LYS A 121 21.19 -10.29 -0.86
N LYS A 122 20.38 -9.87 -1.83
CA LYS A 122 20.56 -8.63 -2.55
C LYS A 122 20.38 -7.40 -1.66
N LEU A 123 19.44 -7.45 -0.72
CA LEU A 123 19.15 -6.41 0.27
C LEU A 123 20.10 -6.44 1.48
N ASN A 124 20.81 -7.54 1.70
CA ASN A 124 21.59 -7.81 2.90
C ASN A 124 22.67 -6.76 3.17
N GLY A 125 22.60 -6.10 4.32
CA GLY A 125 23.54 -5.04 4.71
C GLY A 125 23.39 -3.73 3.94
N LYS A 126 22.35 -3.59 3.10
CA LYS A 126 22.12 -2.41 2.25
C LYS A 126 20.99 -1.54 2.76
N LYS A 127 21.02 -0.28 2.30
CA LYS A 127 19.90 0.66 2.40
C LYS A 127 19.01 0.50 1.17
N HIS A 128 17.71 0.54 1.38
CA HIS A 128 16.73 0.56 0.31
C HIS A 128 15.53 1.38 0.75
N TYR A 129 14.65 1.70 -0.19
CA TYR A 129 13.43 2.44 0.09
C TYR A 129 12.20 1.56 -0.11
N LEU A 130 11.25 1.68 0.78
CA LEU A 130 9.88 1.27 0.54
C LEU A 130 9.10 2.51 0.11
N ILE A 131 8.53 2.45 -1.08
CA ILE A 131 7.79 3.56 -1.68
C ILE A 131 6.33 3.17 -1.74
N SER A 132 5.48 3.93 -1.05
CA SER A 132 4.03 3.73 -1.04
C SER A 132 3.33 4.90 -1.72
N SER A 133 2.51 4.59 -2.71
CA SER A 133 1.71 5.55 -3.47
C SER A 133 0.23 5.30 -3.26
N VAL A 134 -0.52 6.36 -3.08
CA VAL A 134 -1.99 6.34 -2.98
C VAL A 134 -2.59 7.27 -4.02
N CYS A 135 -3.75 6.90 -4.53
CA CYS A 135 -4.50 7.65 -5.52
C CYS A 135 -5.99 7.63 -5.15
N ILE A 136 -6.65 8.76 -5.19
CA ILE A 136 -8.10 8.86 -5.10
C ILE A 136 -8.64 9.20 -6.48
N SER A 137 -9.58 8.38 -6.96
CA SER A 137 -10.26 8.56 -8.23
C SER A 137 -11.77 8.66 -8.05
N LYS A 138 -12.42 9.38 -8.95
CA LYS A 138 -13.86 9.49 -9.07
C LYS A 138 -14.26 9.45 -10.55
N ASN A 139 -15.30 8.68 -10.89
CA ASN A 139 -15.79 8.55 -12.27
C ASN A 139 -14.68 8.21 -13.30
N GLY A 140 -13.77 7.31 -12.92
CA GLY A 140 -12.68 6.86 -13.80
C GLY A 140 -11.47 7.77 -13.90
N SER A 141 -11.44 8.88 -13.18
CA SER A 141 -10.34 9.87 -13.26
C SER A 141 -9.74 10.15 -11.89
N MET A 142 -8.43 10.24 -11.84
CA MET A 142 -7.70 10.67 -10.64
C MET A 142 -8.07 12.10 -10.26
N ILE A 143 -8.35 12.31 -8.98
CA ILE A 143 -8.59 13.65 -8.40
C ILE A 143 -7.53 14.04 -7.38
N TRP A 144 -6.80 13.08 -6.82
CA TRP A 144 -5.73 13.31 -5.88
C TRP A 144 -4.76 12.13 -5.82
N ASN A 145 -3.49 12.40 -5.58
CA ASN A 145 -2.48 11.37 -5.29
C ASN A 145 -1.44 11.87 -4.29
N TYR A 146 -0.79 10.92 -3.63
CA TYR A 146 0.33 11.18 -2.75
C TYR A 146 1.30 9.99 -2.79
N THR A 147 2.58 10.27 -2.62
CA THR A 147 3.62 9.23 -2.52
C THR A 147 4.55 9.58 -1.39
N ASP A 148 4.88 8.58 -0.58
CA ASP A 148 5.85 8.70 0.49
C ASP A 148 6.87 7.57 0.45
N LYS A 149 8.01 7.78 1.12
CA LYS A 149 9.15 6.87 1.11
C LYS A 149 9.66 6.66 2.53
N ALA A 150 9.80 5.41 2.91
CA ALA A 150 10.51 5.00 4.12
C ALA A 150 11.89 4.42 3.73
N LYS A 151 12.91 4.79 4.48
CA LYS A 151 14.28 4.29 4.31
C LYS A 151 14.54 3.16 5.30
N LEU A 152 14.92 2.00 4.81
CA LEU A 152 15.23 0.83 5.60
C LEU A 152 16.69 0.42 5.40
N THR A 153 17.41 0.17 6.51
CA THR A 153 18.78 -0.36 6.48
C THR A 153 18.78 -1.78 7.01
N MET A 154 19.00 -2.74 6.13
CA MET A 154 19.06 -4.16 6.52
C MET A 154 20.35 -4.46 7.26
N LYS A 155 20.27 -5.26 8.33
CA LYS A 155 21.45 -5.80 9.03
C LYS A 155 22.27 -6.65 8.08
N LYS A 156 23.59 -6.70 8.30
CA LYS A 156 24.46 -7.69 7.65
C LYS A 156 24.30 -9.03 8.35
N MET A 157 23.73 -10.00 7.67
CA MET A 157 23.39 -11.32 8.17
C MET A 157 24.10 -12.43 7.40
N THR A 158 24.32 -13.61 8.04
CA THR A 158 24.83 -14.77 7.34
C THR A 158 23.73 -15.45 6.50
N ASP A 159 24.14 -16.25 5.51
CA ASP A 159 23.20 -17.05 4.71
C ASP A 159 22.34 -17.98 5.60
N ASN A 160 22.92 -18.49 6.69
CA ASN A 160 22.21 -19.33 7.64
C ASN A 160 21.11 -18.56 8.39
N ASP A 161 21.38 -17.31 8.79
CA ASP A 161 20.38 -16.47 9.48
C ASP A 161 19.24 -16.08 8.54
N LEU A 162 19.55 -15.76 7.27
CA LEU A 162 18.52 -15.51 6.26
C LEU A 162 17.64 -16.73 6.00
N LYS A 163 18.23 -17.94 5.95
CA LYS A 163 17.48 -19.19 5.82
C LYS A 163 16.61 -19.45 7.04
N LYS A 164 17.12 -19.22 8.27
CA LYS A 164 16.34 -19.35 9.50
C LYS A 164 15.17 -18.37 9.52
N TYR A 165 15.38 -17.14 9.06
CA TYR A 165 14.28 -16.18 8.91
C TYR A 165 13.21 -16.68 7.94
N LEU A 166 13.61 -17.10 6.73
CA LEU A 166 12.67 -17.63 5.74
C LEU A 166 11.90 -18.85 6.24
N ALA A 167 12.50 -19.70 7.07
CA ALA A 167 11.83 -20.85 7.66
C ALA A 167 10.70 -20.49 8.66
N LYS A 168 10.73 -19.26 9.21
CA LYS A 168 9.72 -18.77 10.16
C LYS A 168 8.52 -18.12 9.51
N ILE A 169 8.64 -17.60 8.29
CA ILE A 169 7.57 -16.92 7.60
C ILE A 169 6.73 -17.87 6.75
N THR A 170 5.42 -17.61 6.71
CA THR A 170 4.49 -18.38 5.89
C THR A 170 4.60 -17.97 4.41
N ASP A 171 4.17 -18.86 3.51
CA ASP A 171 4.10 -18.53 2.08
C ASP A 171 3.13 -17.39 1.80
N GLU A 172 2.03 -17.32 2.55
CA GLU A 172 1.07 -16.21 2.45
C GLU A 172 1.74 -14.87 2.74
N SER A 173 2.51 -14.77 3.83
CA SER A 173 3.26 -13.54 4.16
C SER A 173 4.30 -13.21 3.10
N LEU A 174 5.03 -14.22 2.62
CA LEU A 174 6.08 -14.05 1.62
C LEU A 174 5.56 -13.48 0.31
N TYR A 175 4.43 -14.01 -0.20
CA TYR A 175 3.88 -13.60 -1.49
C TYR A 175 2.98 -12.37 -1.39
N SER A 176 2.41 -12.07 -0.21
CA SER A 176 1.57 -10.89 0.00
C SER A 176 2.38 -9.62 0.23
N TYR A 177 3.45 -9.71 1.05
CA TYR A 177 4.20 -8.55 1.57
C TYR A 177 5.63 -8.43 1.02
N ASN A 178 5.96 -9.17 -0.05
CA ASN A 178 7.33 -9.31 -0.52
C ASN A 178 8.16 -10.15 0.49
N VAL A 179 9.48 -9.94 0.58
CA VAL A 179 10.38 -10.79 1.39
C VAL A 179 10.37 -10.49 2.89
N TYR A 180 9.65 -9.46 3.33
CA TYR A 180 9.54 -9.12 4.75
C TYR A 180 8.22 -8.40 5.08
N GLN A 181 7.73 -8.63 6.29
CA GLN A 181 6.61 -7.94 6.90
C GLN A 181 7.09 -7.27 8.19
N ILE A 182 7.02 -5.93 8.23
CA ILE A 182 7.58 -5.14 9.34
C ILE A 182 6.82 -5.36 10.65
N GLU A 183 5.53 -5.65 10.59
CA GLU A 183 4.69 -5.92 11.76
C GLU A 183 4.99 -7.27 12.44
N GLY A 184 5.83 -8.09 11.80
CA GLY A 184 6.19 -9.43 12.27
C GLY A 184 7.70 -9.66 12.38
N GLU A 185 8.12 -10.88 12.09
CA GLU A 185 9.52 -11.33 12.14
C GLU A 185 10.44 -10.48 11.23
N GLY A 186 9.89 -9.87 10.18
CA GLY A 186 10.65 -9.03 9.25
C GLY A 186 11.30 -7.82 9.89
N ARG A 187 10.73 -7.27 10.99
CA ARG A 187 11.36 -6.15 11.70
C ARG A 187 12.77 -6.48 12.21
N ASN A 188 13.01 -7.74 12.55
CA ASN A 188 14.30 -8.20 13.07
C ASN A 188 15.44 -8.15 12.04
N LEU A 189 15.11 -8.05 10.76
CA LEU A 189 16.09 -7.93 9.67
C LEU A 189 16.76 -6.55 9.62
N PHE A 190 16.16 -5.52 10.21
CA PHE A 190 16.58 -4.14 10.04
C PHE A 190 17.38 -3.60 11.23
N ALA A 191 18.46 -2.87 10.91
CA ALA A 191 19.25 -2.11 11.87
C ALA A 191 18.60 -0.73 12.10
N GLU A 192 18.01 -0.16 11.04
CA GLU A 192 17.38 1.16 11.07
C GLU A 192 16.13 1.14 10.18
N ILE A 193 15.06 1.76 10.66
CA ILE A 193 13.83 2.01 9.93
C ILE A 193 13.51 3.48 10.16
N ASP A 194 13.49 4.27 9.08
CA ASP A 194 13.28 5.70 9.08
C ASP A 194 12.15 6.05 8.09
N GLY A 195 11.02 6.49 8.59
CA GLY A 195 9.82 6.79 7.84
C GLY A 195 8.54 6.55 8.63
N ASP A 196 7.42 6.96 8.06
CA ASP A 196 6.10 6.77 8.66
C ASP A 196 5.68 5.30 8.65
N GLU A 197 5.04 4.85 9.73
CA GLU A 197 4.63 3.45 9.91
C GLU A 197 3.61 3.04 8.84
N ASP A 198 2.62 3.89 8.55
CA ASP A 198 1.57 3.59 7.56
C ASP A 198 2.17 3.54 6.13
N THR A 199 3.23 4.34 5.85
CA THR A 199 4.01 4.25 4.59
C THR A 199 4.74 2.92 4.46
N ILE A 200 5.29 2.40 5.56
CA ILE A 200 6.03 1.13 5.59
C ILE A 200 5.08 -0.06 5.46
N MET A 201 3.91 0.04 6.05
CA MET A 201 2.89 -1.00 6.00
C MET A 201 2.17 -1.05 4.64
N GLY A 202 2.11 0.05 3.89
CA GLY A 202 1.64 0.16 2.50
C GLY A 202 0.29 0.72 2.30
#